data_f7968e440c2305adb5364640850d99f6
#
_entry.id   f7968e440c2305adb5364640850d99f6
#
_cell.length_a   1.000
_cell.length_b   1.000
_cell.length_c   1.000
_cell.angle_alpha   90.00
_cell.angle_beta   90.00
_cell.angle_gamma   90.00
#
_symmetry.space_group_name_H-M   'P 1'
#
loop_
_entity.id
_entity.type
_entity.pdbx_description
1 polymer ?
#
loop_
_entity_poly.entity_id
_entity_poly.type
_entity_poly.pdbx_seq_one_letter_code
_entity_poly.pdbx_strand_id
1 'polypeptide(L)'
;SLVHGASPQRAAFLRQQLEALQLAVTTLAISREPWLSDIEQGVQLAREKGIRAVVSLGGGAVIDAGKAIAALVPAAGPVIDYLEVVGTGRQLEASPLPFVAIPTTAGTGAEVTKNAVINVPEQQRKVSLRDDRMLPDLAIVDPALTDNAPRNITLSSGLDAMTQVIEPWLCSRATPFTDALCQQAIPRGIRALKILMEQECPASRDEMAWVSLCGGLALANAGLGVIHGLAGPLGGLSRASHGALCGSLLPFGLALNESQINDPDLRQRVNDVRRWLADGLDVPVDQVWDSLREWSHRAGLGTLRDLGVARDALEPAALAASTSSSMKANPVSLSGEQLLEMLEAAWE
;
A
#
# COMPACT_ATOMS: atom_id res chain seq x y z
N SER A 1 -14.60 -14.83 -11.60
CA SER A 1 -15.04 -14.37 -10.25
C SER A 1 -14.90 -12.87 -10.13
N LEU A 2 -15.85 -12.22 -9.46
CA LEU A 2 -15.78 -10.80 -9.09
C LEU A 2 -15.50 -10.70 -7.59
N VAL A 3 -14.30 -10.25 -7.24
CA VAL A 3 -13.91 -9.93 -5.86
C VAL A 3 -14.22 -8.45 -5.62
N HIS A 4 -14.92 -8.13 -4.53
CA HIS A 4 -15.33 -6.75 -4.26
C HIS A 4 -15.21 -6.39 -2.77
N GLY A 5 -15.22 -5.09 -2.46
CA GLY A 5 -15.22 -4.59 -1.09
C GLY A 5 -16.50 -4.87 -0.33
N ALA A 6 -16.61 -4.37 0.90
CA ALA A 6 -17.75 -4.60 1.79
C ALA A 6 -19.10 -4.12 1.23
N SER A 7 -19.10 -3.17 0.27
CA SER A 7 -20.30 -2.65 -0.37
C SER A 7 -20.62 -3.39 -1.67
N PRO A 8 -21.55 -4.36 -1.69
CA PRO A 8 -21.95 -5.06 -2.90
C PRO A 8 -22.62 -4.15 -3.93
N GLN A 9 -23.18 -3.01 -3.51
CA GLN A 9 -23.86 -2.06 -4.41
C GLN A 9 -22.86 -1.47 -5.42
N ARG A 10 -21.61 -1.18 -5.02
CA ARG A 10 -20.57 -0.70 -5.92
C ARG A 10 -20.22 -1.71 -7.02
N ALA A 11 -20.28 -3.00 -6.69
CA ALA A 11 -20.00 -4.07 -7.64
C ALA A 11 -21.22 -4.46 -8.50
N ALA A 12 -22.44 -4.05 -8.11
CA ALA A 12 -23.67 -4.47 -8.76
C ALA A 12 -23.73 -4.07 -10.24
N PHE A 13 -23.28 -2.85 -10.56
CA PHE A 13 -23.24 -2.38 -11.94
C PHE A 13 -22.31 -3.24 -12.81
N LEU A 14 -21.08 -3.45 -12.35
CA LEU A 14 -20.10 -4.27 -13.09
C LEU A 14 -20.60 -5.71 -13.23
N ARG A 15 -21.18 -6.27 -12.17
CA ARG A 15 -21.78 -7.61 -12.20
C ARG A 15 -22.86 -7.70 -13.28
N GLN A 16 -23.79 -6.74 -13.33
CA GLN A 16 -24.85 -6.71 -14.34
C GLN A 16 -24.28 -6.63 -15.77
N GLN A 17 -23.26 -5.82 -16.00
CA GLN A 17 -22.61 -5.73 -17.31
C GLN A 17 -21.97 -7.06 -17.72
N LEU A 18 -21.29 -7.74 -16.81
CA LEU A 18 -20.70 -9.05 -17.07
C LEU A 18 -21.79 -10.12 -17.36
N GLU A 19 -22.86 -10.13 -16.59
CA GLU A 19 -24.00 -11.05 -16.78
C GLU A 19 -24.74 -10.77 -18.09
N ALA A 20 -24.86 -9.51 -18.52
CA ALA A 20 -25.44 -9.13 -19.83
C ALA A 20 -24.60 -9.65 -21.01
N LEU A 21 -23.29 -9.86 -20.80
CA LEU A 21 -22.41 -10.52 -21.76
C LEU A 21 -22.46 -12.05 -21.67
N GLN A 22 -23.47 -12.61 -20.99
CA GLN A 22 -23.66 -14.06 -20.76
C GLN A 22 -22.51 -14.73 -19.98
N LEU A 23 -21.76 -13.97 -19.20
CA LEU A 23 -20.74 -14.51 -18.32
C LEU A 23 -21.37 -14.96 -16.98
N ALA A 24 -21.05 -16.17 -16.54
CA ALA A 24 -21.42 -16.63 -15.21
C ALA A 24 -20.54 -15.92 -14.16
N VAL A 25 -21.14 -15.12 -13.26
CA VAL A 25 -20.42 -14.34 -12.27
C VAL A 25 -20.61 -14.95 -10.88
N THR A 26 -19.49 -15.31 -10.24
CA THR A 26 -19.44 -15.67 -8.81
C THR A 26 -18.82 -14.50 -8.05
N THR A 27 -19.40 -14.09 -6.95
CA THR A 27 -18.93 -12.94 -6.17
C THR A 27 -18.28 -13.38 -4.85
N LEU A 28 -17.25 -12.64 -4.42
CA LEU A 28 -16.60 -12.79 -3.13
C LEU A 28 -16.39 -11.39 -2.52
N ALA A 29 -16.84 -11.18 -1.29
CA ALA A 29 -16.66 -9.92 -0.57
C ALA A 29 -15.43 -9.96 0.34
N ILE A 30 -14.58 -8.94 0.26
CA ILE A 30 -13.43 -8.72 1.13
C ILE A 30 -13.63 -7.37 1.84
N SER A 31 -13.87 -7.40 3.15
CA SER A 31 -14.24 -6.22 3.94
C SER A 31 -13.09 -5.64 4.77
N ARG A 32 -11.94 -6.29 4.79
CA ARG A 32 -10.72 -5.93 5.50
C ARG A 32 -9.50 -6.36 4.70
N GLU A 33 -8.31 -6.12 5.22
CA GLU A 33 -7.11 -6.74 4.68
C GLU A 33 -7.25 -8.27 4.67
N PRO A 34 -6.92 -8.95 3.56
CA PRO A 34 -7.28 -10.35 3.39
C PRO A 34 -6.51 -11.25 4.35
N TRP A 35 -7.22 -12.14 4.99
CA TRP A 35 -6.63 -13.19 5.80
C TRP A 35 -6.35 -14.43 4.95
N LEU A 36 -5.44 -15.29 5.41
CA LEU A 36 -5.17 -16.58 4.78
C LEU A 36 -6.46 -17.37 4.50
N SER A 37 -7.36 -17.41 5.46
CA SER A 37 -8.66 -18.10 5.34
C SER A 37 -9.56 -17.51 4.24
N ASP A 38 -9.51 -16.20 3.99
CA ASP A 38 -10.29 -15.59 2.90
C ASP A 38 -9.76 -16.05 1.53
N ILE A 39 -8.43 -16.17 1.40
CA ILE A 39 -7.79 -16.64 0.16
C ILE A 39 -8.10 -18.13 -0.04
N GLU A 40 -7.99 -18.97 0.99
CA GLU A 40 -8.31 -20.39 0.92
C GLU A 40 -9.77 -20.61 0.48
N GLN A 41 -10.70 -19.89 1.10
CA GLN A 41 -12.12 -19.92 0.72
C GLN A 41 -12.33 -19.47 -0.72
N GLY A 42 -11.67 -18.37 -1.14
CA GLY A 42 -11.77 -17.86 -2.50
C GLY A 42 -11.22 -18.83 -3.55
N VAL A 43 -10.10 -19.48 -3.28
CA VAL A 43 -9.48 -20.48 -4.15
C VAL A 43 -10.38 -21.72 -4.25
N GLN A 44 -10.90 -22.21 -3.13
CA GLN A 44 -11.83 -23.34 -3.11
C GLN A 44 -13.09 -23.05 -3.92
N LEU A 45 -13.75 -21.91 -3.66
CA LEU A 45 -14.94 -21.49 -4.39
C LEU A 45 -14.68 -21.37 -5.90
N ALA A 46 -13.55 -20.78 -6.27
CA ALA A 46 -13.18 -20.61 -7.67
C ALA A 46 -12.96 -21.96 -8.38
N ARG A 47 -12.32 -22.92 -7.72
CA ARG A 47 -12.13 -24.28 -8.24
C ARG A 47 -13.47 -25.02 -8.40
N GLU A 48 -14.34 -24.99 -7.38
CA GLU A 48 -15.66 -25.63 -7.40
C GLU A 48 -16.56 -25.07 -8.53
N LYS A 49 -16.48 -23.77 -8.80
CA LYS A 49 -17.25 -23.08 -9.84
C LYS A 49 -16.60 -23.08 -11.23
N GLY A 50 -15.41 -23.67 -11.37
CA GLY A 50 -14.68 -23.67 -12.63
C GLY A 50 -14.35 -22.27 -13.15
N ILE A 51 -13.96 -21.34 -12.26
CA ILE A 51 -13.65 -19.96 -12.59
C ILE A 51 -12.43 -19.90 -13.52
N ARG A 52 -12.50 -19.07 -14.56
CA ARG A 52 -11.48 -18.95 -15.60
C ARG A 52 -10.83 -17.56 -15.66
N ALA A 53 -11.36 -16.58 -14.94
CA ALA A 53 -10.80 -15.24 -14.81
C ALA A 53 -11.25 -14.62 -13.49
N VAL A 54 -10.45 -13.70 -12.95
CA VAL A 54 -10.77 -12.97 -11.73
C VAL A 54 -10.77 -11.47 -12.04
N VAL A 55 -11.78 -10.76 -11.53
CA VAL A 55 -11.89 -9.30 -11.59
C VAL A 55 -11.97 -8.80 -10.17
N SER A 56 -11.13 -7.86 -9.77
CA SER A 56 -11.21 -7.17 -8.48
C SER A 56 -11.69 -5.73 -8.66
N LEU A 57 -12.75 -5.36 -7.93
CA LEU A 57 -13.25 -4.00 -7.85
C LEU A 57 -13.23 -3.55 -6.39
N GLY A 58 -12.21 -2.77 -5.98
CA GLY A 58 -12.06 -2.35 -4.60
C GLY A 58 -10.72 -1.70 -4.28
N GLY A 59 -10.44 -1.47 -3.01
CA GLY A 59 -9.15 -0.99 -2.56
C GLY A 59 -8.05 -2.07 -2.61
N GLY A 60 -6.85 -1.73 -2.18
CA GLY A 60 -5.67 -2.61 -2.22
C GLY A 60 -5.93 -4.01 -1.64
N ALA A 61 -6.65 -4.10 -0.52
CA ALA A 61 -7.02 -5.38 0.09
C ALA A 61 -7.84 -6.30 -0.84
N VAL A 62 -8.76 -5.71 -1.62
CA VAL A 62 -9.60 -6.45 -2.58
C VAL A 62 -8.77 -6.89 -3.78
N ILE A 63 -7.87 -6.02 -4.25
CA ILE A 63 -6.96 -6.31 -5.37
C ILE A 63 -6.00 -7.43 -4.97
N ASP A 64 -5.41 -7.35 -3.78
CA ASP A 64 -4.50 -8.37 -3.27
C ASP A 64 -5.19 -9.73 -3.11
N ALA A 65 -6.41 -9.75 -2.57
CA ALA A 65 -7.19 -10.98 -2.48
C ALA A 65 -7.46 -11.61 -3.86
N GLY A 66 -7.92 -10.81 -4.83
CA GLY A 66 -8.19 -11.29 -6.18
C GLY A 66 -6.94 -11.77 -6.90
N LYS A 67 -5.83 -11.06 -6.73
CA LYS A 67 -4.52 -11.41 -7.28
C LYS A 67 -4.02 -12.76 -6.73
N ALA A 68 -4.10 -12.94 -5.39
CA ALA A 68 -3.74 -14.19 -4.74
C ALA A 68 -4.64 -15.35 -5.19
N ILE A 69 -5.96 -15.13 -5.27
CA ILE A 69 -6.91 -16.15 -5.76
C ILE A 69 -6.58 -16.53 -7.21
N ALA A 70 -6.38 -15.54 -8.10
CA ALA A 70 -6.03 -15.79 -9.50
C ALA A 70 -4.75 -16.64 -9.63
N ALA A 71 -3.75 -16.35 -8.79
CA ALA A 71 -2.48 -17.08 -8.77
C ALA A 71 -2.62 -18.52 -8.26
N LEU A 72 -3.44 -18.73 -7.23
CA LEU A 72 -3.48 -20.00 -6.49
C LEU A 72 -4.58 -20.97 -6.94
N VAL A 73 -5.55 -20.53 -7.75
CA VAL A 73 -6.56 -21.45 -8.32
C VAL A 73 -5.91 -22.58 -9.13
N PRO A 74 -4.96 -22.33 -10.06
CA PRO A 74 -4.29 -23.39 -10.80
C PRO A 74 -3.14 -24.08 -10.02
N ALA A 75 -2.74 -23.52 -8.88
CA ALA A 75 -1.61 -24.05 -8.09
C ALA A 75 -2.01 -25.30 -7.28
N ALA A 76 -1.05 -26.15 -6.96
CA ALA A 76 -1.29 -27.41 -6.22
C ALA A 76 -0.88 -27.27 -4.74
N GLY A 77 -1.64 -27.90 -3.83
CA GLY A 77 -1.34 -27.94 -2.39
C GLY A 77 -1.94 -26.78 -1.59
N PRO A 78 -1.52 -26.63 -0.32
CA PRO A 78 -2.02 -25.61 0.59
C PRO A 78 -1.58 -24.21 0.20
N VAL A 79 -2.45 -23.21 0.39
CA VAL A 79 -2.13 -21.78 0.12
C VAL A 79 -0.92 -21.29 0.92
N ILE A 80 -0.82 -21.72 2.18
CA ILE A 80 0.27 -21.30 3.07
C ILE A 80 1.67 -21.63 2.53
N ASP A 81 1.84 -22.72 1.76
CA ASP A 81 3.13 -23.13 1.25
C ASP A 81 3.75 -22.10 0.29
N TYR A 82 2.91 -21.28 -0.36
CA TYR A 82 3.33 -20.25 -1.31
C TYR A 82 3.69 -18.92 -0.64
N LEU A 83 3.36 -18.74 0.65
CA LEU A 83 3.60 -17.49 1.36
C LEU A 83 5.05 -17.37 1.81
N GLU A 84 5.60 -16.15 1.70
CA GLU A 84 6.90 -15.80 2.26
C GLU A 84 6.86 -15.88 3.80
N VAL A 85 7.97 -16.20 4.43
CA VAL A 85 8.22 -16.16 5.89
C VAL A 85 7.44 -17.22 6.69
N VAL A 86 6.14 -17.38 6.47
CA VAL A 86 5.27 -18.31 7.23
C VAL A 86 5.09 -19.66 6.55
N GLY A 87 5.31 -19.71 5.24
CA GLY A 87 5.31 -20.92 4.43
C GLY A 87 6.72 -21.26 3.95
N THR A 88 6.80 -22.10 2.91
CA THR A 88 8.06 -22.49 2.30
C THR A 88 8.51 -21.52 1.19
N GLY A 89 7.68 -20.55 0.80
CA GLY A 89 7.92 -19.67 -0.34
C GLY A 89 7.93 -20.43 -1.66
N ARG A 90 7.10 -21.46 -1.78
CA ARG A 90 6.98 -22.30 -2.98
C ARG A 90 6.66 -21.46 -4.19
N GLN A 91 7.33 -21.73 -5.30
CA GLN A 91 7.07 -21.06 -6.57
C GLN A 91 5.79 -21.57 -7.22
N LEU A 92 5.07 -20.69 -7.93
CA LEU A 92 3.90 -21.09 -8.71
C LEU A 92 4.31 -22.06 -9.82
N GLU A 93 3.65 -23.22 -9.92
CA GLU A 93 3.93 -24.21 -10.97
C GLU A 93 3.17 -23.89 -12.25
N ALA A 94 2.02 -23.26 -12.12
CA ALA A 94 1.15 -22.91 -13.25
C ALA A 94 1.03 -21.40 -13.38
N SER A 95 0.65 -20.92 -14.57
CA SER A 95 0.32 -19.53 -14.79
C SER A 95 -0.95 -19.16 -14.04
N PRO A 96 -1.01 -17.98 -13.38
CA PRO A 96 -2.24 -17.43 -12.80
C PRO A 96 -3.40 -17.42 -13.80
N LEU A 97 -4.63 -17.39 -13.27
CA LEU A 97 -5.78 -17.05 -14.09
C LEU A 97 -5.69 -15.59 -14.57
N PRO A 98 -6.27 -15.25 -15.73
CA PRO A 98 -6.40 -13.86 -16.16
C PRO A 98 -6.99 -12.99 -15.07
N PHE A 99 -6.35 -11.85 -14.79
CA PHE A 99 -6.69 -10.97 -13.67
C PHE A 99 -6.86 -9.52 -14.11
N VAL A 100 -8.00 -8.94 -13.76
CA VAL A 100 -8.32 -7.51 -13.98
C VAL A 100 -8.41 -6.80 -12.63
N ALA A 101 -7.66 -5.72 -12.46
CA ALA A 101 -7.66 -4.90 -11.26
C ALA A 101 -8.33 -3.54 -11.51
N ILE A 102 -9.32 -3.19 -10.69
CA ILE A 102 -10.09 -1.94 -10.76
C ILE A 102 -10.05 -1.29 -9.36
N PRO A 103 -9.09 -0.39 -9.08
CA PRO A 103 -8.97 0.24 -7.78
C PRO A 103 -10.12 1.22 -7.50
N THR A 104 -10.57 1.28 -6.23
CA THR A 104 -11.54 2.25 -5.73
C THR A 104 -11.00 3.10 -4.59
N THR A 105 -9.70 3.02 -4.33
CA THR A 105 -8.93 3.88 -3.44
C THR A 105 -7.63 4.30 -4.13
N ALA A 106 -7.16 5.48 -3.86
CA ALA A 106 -5.88 5.99 -4.34
C ALA A 106 -4.84 5.87 -3.21
N GLY A 107 -4.12 4.76 -3.16
CA GLY A 107 -3.18 4.45 -2.06
C GLY A 107 -2.07 3.51 -2.52
N THR A 108 -2.32 2.22 -2.46
CA THR A 108 -1.32 1.16 -2.60
C THR A 108 -0.75 0.96 -4.00
N GLY A 109 -1.46 1.39 -5.06
CA GLY A 109 -1.07 1.07 -6.44
C GLY A 109 -1.00 -0.44 -6.74
N ALA A 110 -1.77 -1.25 -5.99
CA ALA A 110 -1.74 -2.71 -6.09
C ALA A 110 -2.10 -3.24 -7.48
N GLU A 111 -2.81 -2.45 -8.27
CA GLU A 111 -3.19 -2.76 -9.65
C GLU A 111 -2.02 -2.86 -10.63
N VAL A 112 -0.83 -2.38 -10.23
CA VAL A 112 0.39 -2.44 -11.05
C VAL A 112 1.57 -3.07 -10.32
N THR A 113 1.30 -3.87 -9.29
CA THR A 113 2.33 -4.61 -8.54
C THR A 113 2.15 -6.12 -8.67
N LYS A 114 3.23 -6.88 -8.45
CA LYS A 114 3.32 -8.34 -8.62
C LYS A 114 3.22 -9.14 -7.32
N ASN A 115 2.78 -8.51 -6.24
CA ASN A 115 2.61 -9.13 -4.93
C ASN A 115 1.19 -8.96 -4.41
N ALA A 116 0.81 -9.81 -3.49
CA ALA A 116 -0.39 -9.71 -2.68
C ALA A 116 0.00 -9.82 -1.20
N VAL A 117 -0.49 -8.90 -0.37
CA VAL A 117 -0.24 -8.91 1.08
C VAL A 117 -1.38 -9.65 1.77
N ILE A 118 -1.03 -10.66 2.56
CA ILE A 118 -1.97 -11.56 3.24
C ILE A 118 -1.66 -11.55 4.72
N ASN A 119 -2.68 -11.38 5.53
CA ASN A 119 -2.57 -11.46 6.99
C ASN A 119 -2.73 -12.91 7.45
N VAL A 120 -1.82 -13.37 8.31
CA VAL A 120 -1.83 -14.68 8.96
C VAL A 120 -1.96 -14.46 10.47
N PRO A 121 -3.19 -14.29 10.99
CA PRO A 121 -3.42 -13.90 12.38
C PRO A 121 -2.85 -14.86 13.39
N GLU A 122 -2.85 -16.17 13.10
CA GLU A 122 -2.34 -17.23 13.96
C GLU A 122 -0.83 -17.09 14.23
N GLN A 123 -0.12 -16.40 13.32
CA GLN A 123 1.31 -16.12 13.43
C GLN A 123 1.61 -14.65 13.69
N GLN A 124 0.57 -13.81 13.84
CA GLN A 124 0.68 -12.36 14.05
C GLN A 124 1.56 -11.69 12.98
N ARG A 125 1.42 -12.10 11.70
CA ARG A 125 2.25 -11.62 10.60
C ARG A 125 1.41 -11.22 9.38
N LYS A 126 1.86 -10.15 8.72
CA LYS A 126 1.52 -9.84 7.34
C LYS A 126 2.67 -10.29 6.45
N VAL A 127 2.36 -11.08 5.44
CA VAL A 127 3.32 -11.68 4.53
C VAL A 127 2.90 -11.50 3.09
N SER A 128 3.85 -11.61 2.18
CA SER A 128 3.58 -11.51 0.75
C SER A 128 3.52 -12.88 0.09
N LEU A 129 2.61 -13.01 -0.86
CA LEU A 129 2.71 -13.90 -2.00
C LEU A 129 3.27 -13.07 -3.16
N ARG A 130 4.31 -13.53 -3.84
CA ARG A 130 4.97 -12.75 -4.88
C ARG A 130 5.46 -13.63 -6.03
N ASP A 131 5.07 -13.24 -7.24
CA ASP A 131 5.56 -13.84 -8.48
C ASP A 131 5.40 -12.81 -9.62
N ASP A 132 6.34 -12.76 -10.57
CA ASP A 132 6.29 -11.82 -11.69
C ASP A 132 5.01 -11.97 -12.54
N ARG A 133 4.45 -13.18 -12.59
CA ARG A 133 3.22 -13.51 -13.31
C ARG A 133 1.95 -13.05 -12.60
N MET A 134 2.05 -12.53 -11.37
CA MET A 134 0.93 -11.98 -10.62
C MET A 134 0.65 -10.51 -10.96
N LEU A 135 1.44 -9.90 -11.85
CA LEU A 135 1.09 -8.58 -12.37
C LEU A 135 -0.27 -8.68 -13.08
N PRO A 136 -1.24 -7.80 -12.78
CA PRO A 136 -2.53 -7.83 -13.46
C PRO A 136 -2.40 -7.74 -14.98
N ASP A 137 -3.19 -8.54 -15.71
CA ASP A 137 -3.25 -8.46 -17.19
C ASP A 137 -3.84 -7.14 -17.65
N LEU A 138 -4.74 -6.56 -16.84
CA LEU A 138 -5.37 -5.27 -17.10
C LEU A 138 -5.61 -4.52 -15.79
N ALA A 139 -5.11 -3.28 -15.72
CA ALA A 139 -5.46 -2.31 -14.69
C ALA A 139 -6.40 -1.24 -15.28
N ILE A 140 -7.57 -1.05 -14.67
CA ILE A 140 -8.53 -0.01 -15.06
C ILE A 140 -8.58 1.01 -13.92
N VAL A 141 -7.84 2.10 -14.08
CA VAL A 141 -7.77 3.18 -13.10
C VAL A 141 -8.74 4.28 -13.53
N ASP A 142 -9.95 4.22 -13.00
CA ASP A 142 -10.97 5.27 -13.17
C ASP A 142 -11.04 6.09 -11.87
N PRO A 143 -10.56 7.36 -11.88
CA PRO A 143 -10.55 8.20 -10.68
C PRO A 143 -11.94 8.41 -10.08
N ALA A 144 -13.00 8.43 -10.90
CA ALA A 144 -14.37 8.60 -10.43
C ALA A 144 -14.82 7.49 -9.45
N LEU A 145 -14.18 6.32 -9.48
CA LEU A 145 -14.42 5.25 -8.51
C LEU A 145 -13.95 5.60 -7.09
N THR A 146 -13.14 6.64 -6.94
CA THR A 146 -12.69 7.17 -5.64
C THR A 146 -13.53 8.32 -5.13
N ASP A 147 -14.47 8.86 -5.94
CA ASP A 147 -15.33 9.98 -5.57
C ASP A 147 -16.13 9.69 -4.31
N ASN A 148 -16.24 10.69 -3.45
CA ASN A 148 -16.95 10.60 -2.17
C ASN A 148 -16.46 9.45 -1.26
N ALA A 149 -15.25 8.95 -1.44
CA ALA A 149 -14.67 8.02 -0.49
C ALA A 149 -14.60 8.66 0.92
N PRO A 150 -14.87 7.90 1.99
CA PRO A 150 -14.84 8.44 3.35
C PRO A 150 -13.54 9.18 3.64
N ARG A 151 -13.64 10.32 4.34
CA ARG A 151 -12.50 11.22 4.59
C ARG A 151 -11.32 10.52 5.28
N ASN A 152 -11.58 9.63 6.23
CA ASN A 152 -10.55 8.84 6.90
C ASN A 152 -9.86 7.85 5.94
N ILE A 153 -10.60 7.25 5.00
CA ILE A 153 -10.05 6.38 3.97
C ILE A 153 -9.20 7.21 2.99
N THR A 154 -9.71 8.37 2.56
CA THR A 154 -8.97 9.28 1.69
C THR A 154 -7.66 9.74 2.32
N LEU A 155 -7.66 10.10 3.61
CA LEU A 155 -6.45 10.51 4.33
C LEU A 155 -5.44 9.36 4.41
N SER A 156 -5.85 8.21 4.91
CA SER A 156 -4.93 7.08 5.11
C SER A 156 -4.39 6.54 3.79
N SER A 157 -5.24 6.35 2.77
CA SER A 157 -4.77 5.91 1.45
C SER A 157 -3.92 6.97 0.75
N GLY A 158 -4.28 8.24 0.88
CA GLY A 158 -3.50 9.33 0.29
C GLY A 158 -2.12 9.48 0.90
N LEU A 159 -1.98 9.34 2.23
CA LEU A 159 -0.67 9.32 2.89
C LEU A 159 0.15 8.08 2.53
N ASP A 160 -0.50 6.94 2.32
CA ASP A 160 0.14 5.74 1.76
C ASP A 160 0.70 6.00 0.36
N ALA A 161 -0.11 6.57 -0.54
CA ALA A 161 0.32 6.95 -1.87
C ALA A 161 1.49 7.94 -1.85
N MET A 162 1.44 8.95 -0.95
CA MET A 162 2.54 9.89 -0.76
C MET A 162 3.82 9.20 -0.29
N THR A 163 3.72 8.31 0.69
CA THR A 163 4.85 7.51 1.16
C THR A 163 5.43 6.68 0.02
N GLN A 164 4.56 6.09 -0.79
CA GLN A 164 4.91 5.18 -1.88
C GLN A 164 5.48 5.88 -3.13
N VAL A 165 5.44 7.20 -3.21
CA VAL A 165 6.21 7.97 -4.20
C VAL A 165 7.46 8.63 -3.60
N ILE A 166 7.48 8.92 -2.29
CA ILE A 166 8.63 9.53 -1.61
C ILE A 166 9.72 8.49 -1.34
N GLU A 167 9.37 7.31 -0.81
CA GLU A 167 10.39 6.28 -0.53
C GLU A 167 11.11 5.79 -1.79
N PRO A 168 10.46 5.49 -2.94
CA PRO A 168 11.16 5.17 -4.18
C PRO A 168 12.03 6.30 -4.72
N TRP A 169 11.64 7.57 -4.53
CA TRP A 169 12.49 8.71 -4.85
C TRP A 169 13.79 8.72 -4.05
N LEU A 170 13.74 8.34 -2.78
CA LEU A 170 14.90 8.35 -1.88
C LEU A 170 15.67 7.02 -1.89
N CYS A 171 15.09 5.91 -2.35
CA CYS A 171 15.65 4.58 -2.15
C CYS A 171 16.95 4.35 -2.93
N SER A 172 17.77 3.42 -2.42
CA SER A 172 19.05 3.04 -3.02
C SER A 172 18.96 2.37 -4.40
N ARG A 173 17.71 2.06 -4.85
CA ARG A 173 17.42 1.42 -6.13
C ARG A 173 16.67 2.34 -7.10
N ALA A 174 16.61 3.63 -6.81
CA ALA A 174 15.99 4.61 -7.67
C ALA A 174 16.62 4.59 -9.09
N THR A 175 15.79 4.78 -10.10
CA THR A 175 16.20 4.79 -11.51
C THR A 175 15.65 6.04 -12.21
N PRO A 176 16.20 6.46 -13.35
CA PRO A 176 15.64 7.59 -14.09
C PRO A 176 14.14 7.43 -14.43
N PHE A 177 13.66 6.22 -14.63
CA PHE A 177 12.24 5.94 -14.86
C PHE A 177 11.40 6.22 -13.61
N THR A 178 11.80 5.68 -12.45
CA THR A 178 11.08 5.90 -11.19
C THR A 178 11.18 7.35 -10.73
N ASP A 179 12.31 7.99 -10.97
CA ASP A 179 12.53 9.41 -10.68
C ASP A 179 11.57 10.31 -11.45
N ALA A 180 11.37 10.06 -12.74
CA ALA A 180 10.42 10.81 -13.56
C ALA A 180 8.98 10.71 -13.04
N LEU A 181 8.58 9.54 -12.54
CA LEU A 181 7.26 9.34 -11.93
C LEU A 181 7.14 10.08 -10.59
N CYS A 182 8.10 9.86 -9.68
CA CYS A 182 8.06 10.40 -8.32
C CYS A 182 8.16 11.94 -8.31
N GLN A 183 9.03 12.52 -9.13
CA GLN A 183 9.21 13.96 -9.25
C GLN A 183 7.92 14.68 -9.67
N GLN A 184 7.11 14.05 -10.52
CA GLN A 184 5.81 14.59 -10.93
C GLN A 184 4.73 14.33 -9.87
N ALA A 185 4.75 13.17 -9.22
CA ALA A 185 3.70 12.73 -8.33
C ALA A 185 3.74 13.43 -6.96
N ILE A 186 4.92 13.61 -6.35
CA ILE A 186 5.04 14.14 -4.98
C ILE A 186 4.40 15.52 -4.83
N PRO A 187 4.74 16.57 -5.63
CA PRO A 187 4.17 17.90 -5.45
C PRO A 187 2.68 17.96 -5.79
N ARG A 188 2.20 17.11 -6.71
CA ARG A 188 0.77 17.04 -7.07
C ARG A 188 -0.03 16.38 -5.97
N GLY A 189 0.48 15.27 -5.42
CA GLY A 189 -0.19 14.47 -4.41
C GLY A 189 -0.43 15.23 -3.11
N ILE A 190 0.57 15.91 -2.58
CA ILE A 190 0.40 16.64 -1.31
C ILE A 190 -0.62 17.78 -1.44
N ARG A 191 -0.63 18.50 -2.58
CA ARG A 191 -1.63 19.56 -2.83
C ARG A 191 -3.03 18.98 -2.98
N ALA A 192 -3.18 17.90 -3.76
CA ALA A 192 -4.46 17.25 -3.97
C ALA A 192 -5.02 16.67 -2.66
N LEU A 193 -4.18 16.00 -1.87
CA LEU A 193 -4.59 15.44 -0.58
C LEU A 193 -5.00 16.53 0.40
N LYS A 194 -4.27 17.66 0.44
CA LYS A 194 -4.64 18.83 1.26
C LYS A 194 -6.04 19.33 0.91
N ILE A 195 -6.33 19.51 -0.38
CA ILE A 195 -7.65 19.95 -0.85
C ILE A 195 -8.74 18.94 -0.44
N LEU A 196 -8.50 17.65 -0.64
CA LEU A 196 -9.46 16.59 -0.30
C LEU A 196 -9.73 16.48 1.21
N MET A 197 -8.81 16.97 2.05
CA MET A 197 -9.06 17.08 3.50
C MET A 197 -9.91 18.30 3.87
N GLU A 198 -10.11 19.22 2.98
CA GLU A 198 -10.97 20.39 3.19
C GLU A 198 -12.35 20.21 2.53
N GLN A 199 -12.36 19.68 1.29
CA GLN A 199 -13.59 19.52 0.51
C GLN A 199 -13.43 18.41 -0.54
N GLU A 200 -14.58 17.85 -0.96
CA GLU A 200 -14.59 16.94 -2.11
C GLU A 200 -14.25 17.70 -3.39
N CYS A 201 -13.33 17.15 -4.20
CA CYS A 201 -12.85 17.79 -5.42
C CYS A 201 -12.46 16.70 -6.45
N PRO A 202 -13.26 16.50 -7.52
CA PRO A 202 -12.98 15.51 -8.55
C PRO A 202 -11.58 15.64 -9.18
N ALA A 203 -11.15 16.88 -9.47
CA ALA A 203 -9.80 17.09 -10.01
C ALA A 203 -8.70 16.64 -9.05
N SER A 204 -8.89 16.79 -7.72
CA SER A 204 -7.97 16.27 -6.73
C SER A 204 -8.05 14.75 -6.59
N ARG A 205 -9.22 14.14 -6.87
CA ARG A 205 -9.34 12.67 -6.98
C ARG A 205 -8.54 12.13 -8.17
N ASP A 206 -8.63 12.81 -9.33
CA ASP A 206 -7.85 12.47 -10.52
C ASP A 206 -6.35 12.51 -10.22
N GLU A 207 -5.88 13.58 -9.54
CA GLU A 207 -4.49 13.71 -9.12
C GLU A 207 -4.05 12.59 -8.17
N MET A 208 -4.85 12.28 -7.16
CA MET A 208 -4.51 11.21 -6.21
C MET A 208 -4.51 9.82 -6.86
N ALA A 209 -5.42 9.54 -7.80
CA ALA A 209 -5.41 8.31 -8.58
C ALA A 209 -4.13 8.18 -9.41
N TRP A 210 -3.69 9.28 -10.04
CA TRP A 210 -2.41 9.34 -10.74
C TRP A 210 -1.22 9.09 -9.81
N VAL A 211 -1.19 9.73 -8.63
CA VAL A 211 -0.12 9.57 -7.63
C VAL A 211 -0.05 8.12 -7.15
N SER A 212 -1.17 7.50 -6.85
CA SER A 212 -1.24 6.09 -6.43
C SER A 212 -0.69 5.15 -7.52
N LEU A 213 -1.09 5.37 -8.77
CA LEU A 213 -0.57 4.61 -9.91
C LEU A 213 0.95 4.78 -10.07
N CYS A 214 1.45 6.01 -10.00
CA CYS A 214 2.88 6.30 -10.04
C CYS A 214 3.63 5.59 -8.90
N GLY A 215 3.06 5.59 -7.69
CA GLY A 215 3.61 4.89 -6.53
C GLY A 215 3.73 3.39 -6.73
N GLY A 216 2.68 2.75 -7.26
CA GLY A 216 2.71 1.33 -7.59
C GLY A 216 3.77 0.98 -8.64
N LEU A 217 3.87 1.78 -9.72
CA LEU A 217 4.90 1.63 -10.74
C LEU A 217 6.31 1.85 -10.18
N ALA A 218 6.49 2.86 -9.33
CA ALA A 218 7.78 3.15 -8.70
C ALA A 218 8.20 2.03 -7.74
N LEU A 219 7.30 1.54 -6.89
CA LEU A 219 7.52 0.39 -6.01
C LEU A 219 7.96 -0.85 -6.82
N ALA A 220 7.26 -1.15 -7.90
CA ALA A 220 7.53 -2.35 -8.71
C ALA A 220 8.91 -2.32 -9.39
N ASN A 221 9.47 -1.13 -9.64
CA ASN A 221 10.71 -0.93 -10.41
C ASN A 221 11.89 -0.40 -9.57
N ALA A 222 11.68 0.02 -8.34
CA ALA A 222 12.73 0.47 -7.42
C ALA A 222 12.65 -0.28 -6.08
N GLY A 223 11.97 0.29 -5.11
CA GLY A 223 11.80 -0.25 -3.78
C GLY A 223 11.20 0.79 -2.86
N LEU A 224 11.03 0.43 -1.62
CA LEU A 224 10.53 1.30 -0.55
C LEU A 224 11.64 1.58 0.47
N GLY A 225 11.29 1.96 1.68
CA GLY A 225 12.24 2.31 2.74
C GLY A 225 11.75 1.94 4.13
N VAL A 226 12.18 2.73 5.10
CA VAL A 226 11.95 2.52 6.53
C VAL A 226 10.48 2.55 6.91
N ILE A 227 9.68 3.40 6.28
CA ILE A 227 8.28 3.59 6.62
C ILE A 227 7.49 2.32 6.31
N HIS A 228 7.55 1.84 5.07
CA HIS A 228 6.93 0.56 4.71
C HIS A 228 7.62 -0.64 5.38
N GLY A 229 8.93 -0.53 5.65
CA GLY A 229 9.68 -1.53 6.40
C GLY A 229 9.10 -1.79 7.79
N LEU A 230 8.60 -0.74 8.45
CA LEU A 230 7.98 -0.78 9.77
C LEU A 230 6.46 -1.00 9.71
N ALA A 231 5.77 -0.43 8.71
CA ALA A 231 4.31 -0.54 8.59
C ALA A 231 3.84 -1.99 8.41
N GLY A 232 4.62 -2.84 7.72
CA GLY A 232 4.33 -4.27 7.57
C GLY A 232 4.28 -5.01 8.91
N PRO A 233 5.38 -5.05 9.68
CA PRO A 233 5.41 -5.66 11.01
C PRO A 233 4.38 -5.08 11.99
N LEU A 234 4.26 -3.76 12.09
CA LEU A 234 3.26 -3.11 12.96
C LEU A 234 1.83 -3.53 12.59
N GLY A 235 1.54 -3.61 11.30
CA GLY A 235 0.23 -4.05 10.82
C GLY A 235 -0.06 -5.52 11.12
N GLY A 236 0.96 -6.38 11.26
CA GLY A 236 0.81 -7.76 11.71
C GLY A 236 0.54 -7.87 13.22
N LEU A 237 1.09 -6.95 14.00
CA LEU A 237 0.99 -6.90 15.47
C LEU A 237 -0.19 -6.03 15.97
N SER A 238 -0.88 -5.34 15.08
CA SER A 238 -2.00 -4.45 15.41
C SER A 238 -3.17 -4.62 14.44
N ARG A 239 -4.27 -3.90 14.69
CA ARG A 239 -5.40 -3.81 13.76
C ARG A 239 -5.40 -2.51 12.95
N ALA A 240 -4.33 -1.72 13.05
CA ALA A 240 -4.19 -0.47 12.33
C ALA A 240 -4.17 -0.71 10.82
N SER A 241 -4.83 0.16 10.06
CA SER A 241 -4.78 0.08 8.61
C SER A 241 -3.39 0.45 8.09
N HIS A 242 -2.95 -0.20 7.02
CA HIS A 242 -1.61 0.00 6.45
C HIS A 242 -1.31 1.45 6.14
N GLY A 243 -2.22 2.14 5.43
CA GLY A 243 -1.99 3.54 5.05
C GLY A 243 -1.99 4.51 6.24
N ALA A 244 -2.73 4.21 7.34
CA ALA A 244 -2.65 5.02 8.55
C ALA A 244 -1.28 4.85 9.24
N LEU A 245 -0.74 3.62 9.28
CA LEU A 245 0.61 3.37 9.77
C LEU A 245 1.66 4.10 8.94
N CYS A 246 1.59 4.00 7.60
CA CYS A 246 2.50 4.73 6.71
C CYS A 246 2.45 6.23 6.97
N GLY A 247 1.25 6.82 7.03
CA GLY A 247 1.08 8.24 7.29
C GLY A 247 1.61 8.70 8.64
N SER A 248 1.36 7.91 9.71
CA SER A 248 1.85 8.22 11.06
C SER A 248 3.38 8.14 11.15
N LEU A 249 4.01 7.21 10.43
CA LEU A 249 5.46 7.03 10.40
C LEU A 249 6.17 8.00 9.44
N LEU A 250 5.47 8.55 8.44
CA LEU A 250 6.09 9.31 7.35
C LEU A 250 6.99 10.46 7.82
N PRO A 251 6.55 11.41 8.66
CA PRO A 251 7.39 12.53 9.09
C PRO A 251 8.61 12.07 9.90
N PHE A 252 8.46 11.05 10.73
CA PHE A 252 9.53 10.52 11.57
C PHE A 252 10.57 9.75 10.76
N GLY A 253 10.13 8.90 9.82
CA GLY A 253 11.02 8.15 8.93
C GLY A 253 11.83 9.05 8.01
N LEU A 254 11.23 10.14 7.51
CA LEU A 254 11.93 11.13 6.70
C LEU A 254 12.97 11.89 7.52
N ALA A 255 12.63 12.33 8.73
CA ALA A 255 13.55 13.01 9.64
C ALA A 255 14.73 12.10 10.04
N LEU A 256 14.45 10.82 10.35
CA LEU A 256 15.49 9.85 10.71
C LEU A 256 16.44 9.61 9.52
N ASN A 257 15.92 9.35 8.32
CA ASN A 257 16.74 9.17 7.13
C ASN A 257 17.62 10.41 6.87
N GLU A 258 17.04 11.62 6.92
CA GLU A 258 17.77 12.88 6.73
C GLU A 258 18.94 13.04 7.70
N SER A 259 18.76 12.67 8.96
CA SER A 259 19.79 12.77 10.01
C SER A 259 21.01 11.88 9.75
N GLN A 260 20.85 10.80 8.97
CA GLN A 260 21.88 9.82 8.69
C GLN A 260 22.55 10.01 7.30
N ILE A 261 22.04 10.93 6.47
CA ILE A 261 22.54 11.14 5.10
C ILE A 261 23.82 11.98 5.13
N ASN A 262 24.89 11.41 4.57
CA ASN A 262 26.16 12.09 4.32
C ASN A 262 26.43 12.33 2.83
N ASP A 263 25.80 11.56 1.94
CA ASP A 263 25.92 11.68 0.48
C ASP A 263 25.27 12.97 -0.03
N PRO A 264 25.99 13.83 -0.79
CA PRO A 264 25.47 15.11 -1.28
C PRO A 264 24.29 14.96 -2.25
N ASP A 265 24.30 13.95 -3.11
CA ASP A 265 23.26 13.75 -4.11
C ASP A 265 21.96 13.30 -3.43
N LEU A 266 22.07 12.38 -2.47
CA LEU A 266 20.93 11.94 -1.67
C LEU A 266 20.39 13.09 -0.80
N ARG A 267 21.27 13.93 -0.23
CA ARG A 267 20.86 15.14 0.51
C ARG A 267 20.07 16.09 -0.39
N GLN A 268 20.49 16.24 -1.66
CA GLN A 268 19.74 17.05 -2.62
C GLN A 268 18.34 16.49 -2.86
N ARG A 269 18.20 15.14 -2.98
CA ARG A 269 16.90 14.48 -3.14
C ARG A 269 15.98 14.70 -1.94
N VAL A 270 16.51 14.67 -0.72
CA VAL A 270 15.74 15.02 0.49
C VAL A 270 15.31 16.48 0.48
N ASN A 271 16.19 17.40 0.09
CA ASN A 271 15.86 18.81 -0.04
C ASN A 271 14.76 19.05 -1.08
N ASP A 272 14.72 18.26 -2.16
CA ASP A 272 13.65 18.33 -3.15
C ASP A 272 12.30 17.90 -2.52
N VAL A 273 12.28 16.79 -1.78
CA VAL A 273 11.08 16.36 -1.03
C VAL A 273 10.62 17.43 -0.05
N ARG A 274 11.56 18.00 0.72
CA ARG A 274 11.25 19.09 1.67
C ARG A 274 10.57 20.26 0.98
N ARG A 275 11.11 20.73 -0.15
CA ARG A 275 10.54 21.85 -0.91
C ARG A 275 9.15 21.52 -1.45
N TRP A 276 8.98 20.34 -2.07
CA TRP A 276 7.68 19.94 -2.63
C TRP A 276 6.58 19.80 -1.57
N LEU A 277 6.91 19.23 -0.41
CA LEU A 277 5.96 19.13 0.69
C LEU A 277 5.69 20.49 1.34
N ALA A 278 6.72 21.32 1.54
CA ALA A 278 6.58 22.66 2.10
C ALA A 278 5.71 23.57 1.21
N ASP A 279 5.95 23.54 -0.11
CA ASP A 279 5.14 24.27 -1.11
C ASP A 279 3.69 23.77 -1.13
N GLY A 280 3.47 22.45 -0.98
CA GLY A 280 2.13 21.87 -1.00
C GLY A 280 1.34 22.14 0.27
N LEU A 281 2.01 22.24 1.42
CA LEU A 281 1.41 22.52 2.73
C LEU A 281 1.34 24.01 3.06
N ASP A 282 2.01 24.89 2.28
CA ASP A 282 2.19 26.33 2.52
C ASP A 282 2.91 26.61 3.86
N VAL A 283 4.05 25.94 4.08
CA VAL A 283 4.84 26.01 5.33
C VAL A 283 6.32 26.29 5.03
N PRO A 284 7.09 26.80 6.01
CA PRO A 284 8.55 26.93 5.86
C PRO A 284 9.24 25.58 5.65
N VAL A 285 10.24 25.54 4.75
CA VAL A 285 10.97 24.31 4.38
C VAL A 285 11.70 23.68 5.57
N ASP A 286 12.21 24.49 6.48
CA ASP A 286 12.92 24.04 7.70
C ASP A 286 11.99 23.39 8.74
N GLN A 287 10.68 23.64 8.67
CA GLN A 287 9.67 23.11 9.58
C GLN A 287 8.82 21.99 8.95
N VAL A 288 9.15 21.52 7.75
CA VAL A 288 8.26 20.68 6.94
C VAL A 288 7.88 19.35 7.60
N TRP A 289 8.80 18.70 8.33
CA TRP A 289 8.50 17.41 8.99
C TRP A 289 7.51 17.58 10.13
N ASP A 290 7.71 18.58 10.98
CA ASP A 290 6.76 18.90 12.07
C ASP A 290 5.43 19.38 11.51
N SER A 291 5.45 20.22 10.48
CA SER A 291 4.24 20.71 9.82
C SER A 291 3.45 19.59 9.15
N LEU A 292 4.11 18.60 8.54
CA LEU A 292 3.45 17.42 7.96
C LEU A 292 2.78 16.59 9.06
N ARG A 293 3.47 16.35 10.18
CA ARG A 293 2.91 15.68 11.35
C ARG A 293 1.66 16.40 11.85
N GLU A 294 1.76 17.68 12.15
CA GLU A 294 0.66 18.48 12.67
C GLU A 294 -0.52 18.56 11.68
N TRP A 295 -0.23 18.71 10.38
CA TRP A 295 -1.27 18.73 9.37
C TRP A 295 -2.01 17.38 9.32
N SER A 296 -1.28 16.27 9.33
CA SER A 296 -1.86 14.92 9.34
C SER A 296 -2.76 14.70 10.55
N HIS A 297 -2.32 15.14 11.75
CA HIS A 297 -3.13 15.07 12.96
C HIS A 297 -4.39 15.94 12.88
N ARG A 298 -4.29 17.20 12.42
CA ARG A 298 -5.46 18.06 12.19
C ARG A 298 -6.43 17.49 11.15
N ALA A 299 -5.89 16.78 10.16
CA ALA A 299 -6.71 16.06 9.17
C ALA A 299 -7.40 14.81 9.74
N GLY A 300 -7.02 14.34 10.93
CA GLY A 300 -7.67 13.25 11.65
C GLY A 300 -6.85 11.95 11.74
N LEU A 301 -5.57 11.99 11.38
CA LEU A 301 -4.68 10.85 11.60
C LEU A 301 -4.25 10.78 13.07
N GLY A 302 -4.36 9.59 13.69
CA GLY A 302 -3.88 9.35 15.04
C GLY A 302 -2.39 9.03 15.10
N THR A 303 -1.81 9.10 16.31
CA THR A 303 -0.49 8.54 16.62
C THR A 303 -0.53 7.00 16.52
N LEU A 304 0.60 6.32 16.60
CA LEU A 304 0.60 4.84 16.63
C LEU A 304 -0.24 4.30 17.79
N ARG A 305 -0.21 4.98 18.95
CA ARG A 305 -1.05 4.65 20.11
C ARG A 305 -2.54 4.78 19.80
N ASP A 306 -2.94 5.90 19.18
CA ASP A 306 -4.34 6.15 18.81
C ASP A 306 -4.85 5.15 17.74
N LEU A 307 -3.94 4.66 16.90
CA LEU A 307 -4.19 3.62 15.93
C LEU A 307 -4.26 2.21 16.55
N GLY A 308 -4.07 2.09 17.87
CA GLY A 308 -4.17 0.83 18.61
C GLY A 308 -2.91 -0.04 18.56
N VAL A 309 -1.76 0.54 18.24
CA VAL A 309 -0.47 -0.14 18.37
C VAL A 309 -0.10 -0.21 19.84
N ALA A 310 0.06 -1.41 20.38
CA ALA A 310 0.51 -1.60 21.75
C ALA A 310 2.00 -1.23 21.89
N ARG A 311 2.39 -0.64 23.02
CA ARG A 311 3.79 -0.19 23.21
C ARG A 311 4.79 -1.35 23.16
N ASP A 312 4.42 -2.51 23.66
CA ASP A 312 5.23 -3.73 23.63
C ASP A 312 5.38 -4.34 22.23
N ALA A 313 4.61 -3.87 21.22
CA ALA A 313 4.78 -4.23 19.83
C ALA A 313 5.91 -3.46 19.12
N LEU A 314 6.41 -2.37 19.69
CA LEU A 314 7.39 -1.48 19.02
C LEU A 314 8.74 -2.18 18.80
N GLU A 315 9.30 -2.80 19.83
CA GLU A 315 10.59 -3.50 19.74
C GLU A 315 10.52 -4.73 18.80
N PRO A 316 9.52 -5.61 18.89
CA PRO A 316 9.34 -6.69 17.91
C PRO A 316 9.18 -6.19 16.47
N ALA A 317 8.49 -5.05 16.28
CA ALA A 317 8.33 -4.45 14.95
C ALA A 317 9.66 -3.90 14.40
N ALA A 318 10.45 -3.19 15.23
CA ALA A 318 11.77 -2.70 14.85
C ALA A 318 12.71 -3.85 14.45
N LEU A 319 12.72 -4.93 15.23
CA LEU A 319 13.52 -6.12 14.95
C LEU A 319 13.11 -6.78 13.64
N ALA A 320 11.81 -6.98 13.42
CA ALA A 320 11.30 -7.58 12.19
C ALA A 320 11.56 -6.69 10.95
N ALA A 321 11.47 -5.37 11.10
CA ALA A 321 11.72 -4.41 10.03
C ALA A 321 13.16 -4.48 9.51
N SER A 322 14.15 -4.70 10.37
CA SER A 322 15.57 -4.73 10.00
C SER A 322 15.89 -5.73 8.87
N THR A 323 15.10 -6.79 8.73
CA THR A 323 15.27 -7.84 7.70
C THR A 323 14.26 -7.72 6.55
N SER A 324 13.33 -6.77 6.61
CA SER A 324 12.28 -6.62 5.59
C SER A 324 12.83 -6.24 4.21
N SER A 325 12.12 -6.62 3.16
CA SER A 325 12.52 -6.29 1.77
C SER A 325 12.52 -4.79 1.52
N SER A 326 11.62 -4.03 2.15
CA SER A 326 11.54 -2.57 2.06
C SER A 326 12.76 -1.92 2.69
N MET A 327 13.18 -2.37 3.87
CA MET A 327 14.36 -1.84 4.56
C MET A 327 15.65 -2.00 3.76
N LYS A 328 15.77 -3.09 2.96
CA LYS A 328 16.93 -3.31 2.09
C LYS A 328 17.11 -2.27 0.98
N ALA A 329 16.07 -1.51 0.67
CA ALA A 329 16.12 -0.43 -0.30
C ALA A 329 16.17 0.97 0.36
N ASN A 330 16.14 1.06 1.69
CA ASN A 330 16.25 2.34 2.39
C ASN A 330 17.54 3.07 1.99
N PRO A 331 17.53 4.41 1.86
CA PRO A 331 18.68 5.17 1.40
C PRO A 331 19.92 5.06 2.31
N VAL A 332 19.70 4.82 3.59
CA VAL A 332 20.76 4.71 4.61
C VAL A 332 20.52 3.46 5.48
N SER A 333 21.59 2.94 6.07
CA SER A 333 21.50 1.87 7.06
C SER A 333 21.04 2.44 8.40
N LEU A 334 20.05 1.81 9.02
CA LEU A 334 19.50 2.19 10.31
C LEU A 334 19.67 1.04 11.31
N SER A 335 20.08 1.37 12.53
CA SER A 335 20.18 0.38 13.60
C SER A 335 18.79 0.06 14.21
N GLY A 336 18.68 -1.09 14.89
CA GLY A 336 17.45 -1.44 15.61
C GLY A 336 17.10 -0.42 16.71
N GLU A 337 18.09 0.17 17.35
CA GLU A 337 17.93 1.23 18.36
C GLU A 337 17.32 2.50 17.74
N GLN A 338 17.86 2.96 16.60
CA GLN A 338 17.31 4.11 15.87
C GLN A 338 15.87 3.87 15.41
N LEU A 339 15.55 2.66 14.96
CA LEU A 339 14.19 2.29 14.59
C LEU A 339 13.24 2.31 15.78
N LEU A 340 13.69 1.82 16.94
CA LEU A 340 12.89 1.82 18.17
C LEU A 340 12.65 3.25 18.68
N GLU A 341 13.68 4.08 18.74
CA GLU A 341 13.55 5.51 19.11
C GLU A 341 12.55 6.24 18.21
N MET A 342 12.63 6.01 16.89
CA MET A 342 11.69 6.58 15.93
C MET A 342 10.25 6.11 16.19
N LEU A 343 10.07 4.81 16.49
CA LEU A 343 8.75 4.25 16.80
C LEU A 343 8.19 4.79 18.11
N GLU A 344 9.01 4.97 19.13
CA GLU A 344 8.60 5.58 20.41
C GLU A 344 8.12 7.02 20.20
N ALA A 345 8.87 7.81 19.41
CA ALA A 345 8.47 9.17 19.05
C ALA A 345 7.16 9.24 18.24
N ALA A 346 6.91 8.27 17.37
CA ALA A 346 5.68 8.19 16.58
C ALA A 346 4.49 7.63 17.38
N TRP A 347 4.76 6.98 18.52
CA TRP A 347 3.74 6.38 19.38
C TRP A 347 3.08 7.40 20.31
N GLU A 348 3.81 8.44 20.73
CA GLU A 348 3.32 9.52 21.59
C GLU A 348 2.41 10.49 20.84
#